data_0d9b7fa702dcab4343a7195ca5fce4d4
#
_entry.id   0d9b7fa702dcab4343a7195ca5fce4d4
#
_cell.length_a   1.000
_cell.length_b   1.000
_cell.length_c   1.000
_cell.angle_alpha   90.00
_cell.angle_beta   90.00
_cell.angle_gamma   90.00
#
_symmetry.space_group_name_H-M   'P 1'
#
loop_
_entity.id
_entity.type
_entity.pdbx_description
1 polymer ?
#
loop_
_entity_poly.entity_id
_entity_poly.type
_entity_poly.pdbx_seq_one_letter_code
_entity_poly.pdbx_strand_id
1 'polypeptide(L)'
;ESFAGAWQGHVEVDAPKDILAFSPVFACVTKIAGDVAKMRLKLVADNPDGTCTEIEAESPYRAVLERPNHYQNRIKFVQWWLISKLLQGNTYALKARDKSRIVRKLFILDPTRVTPLVTDAGDVYYRLSPDNLSGLPEAVVVPASEIIHDLMCPLWHPLVGVSPLYATAVSAPMGS
;
A
#
# COMPACT_ATOMS: atom_id res chain seq x y z
N GLU A 1 -17.82 4.26 20.79
CA GLU A 1 -17.90 3.24 19.74
C GLU A 1 -16.82 2.20 19.97
N SER A 2 -17.22 0.96 20.13
CA SER A 2 -16.30 -0.16 20.34
C SER A 2 -15.78 -0.58 18.97
N PHE A 3 -14.48 -0.45 18.75
CA PHE A 3 -13.82 -0.97 17.58
C PHE A 3 -13.27 -2.37 17.91
N ALA A 4 -13.84 -3.40 17.34
CA ALA A 4 -13.16 -4.69 17.26
C ALA A 4 -12.01 -4.55 16.27
N GLY A 5 -10.77 -4.45 16.73
CA GLY A 5 -9.59 -4.51 15.88
C GLY A 5 -9.57 -5.84 15.11
N ALA A 6 -8.96 -5.87 13.93
CA ALA A 6 -8.63 -7.12 13.28
C ALA A 6 -7.85 -7.97 14.30
N TRP A 7 -8.49 -9.04 14.81
CA TRP A 7 -8.00 -9.85 15.93
C TRP A 7 -6.70 -10.63 15.65
N GLN A 8 -6.24 -10.59 14.43
CA GLN A 8 -4.89 -11.02 14.10
C GLN A 8 -3.96 -9.82 14.28
N GLY A 9 -3.40 -9.74 15.47
CA GLY A 9 -2.20 -8.94 15.67
C GLY A 9 -1.21 -9.25 14.53
N HIS A 10 -0.53 -8.23 14.07
CA HIS A 10 0.62 -8.34 13.18
C HIS A 10 1.34 -9.65 13.50
N VAL A 11 1.37 -10.58 12.57
CA VAL A 11 2.35 -11.67 12.65
C VAL A 11 3.68 -10.98 12.39
N GLU A 12 4.29 -10.48 13.44
CA GLU A 12 5.64 -9.97 13.41
C GLU A 12 6.52 -11.15 13.01
N VAL A 13 6.84 -11.18 11.73
CA VAL A 13 8.06 -11.85 11.33
C VAL A 13 9.16 -10.89 11.78
N ASP A 14 9.78 -11.24 12.87
CA ASP A 14 10.82 -10.44 13.56
C ASP A 14 12.06 -10.17 12.72
N ALA A 15 11.99 -10.25 11.40
CA ALA A 15 13.15 -9.99 10.57
C ALA A 15 12.90 -9.62 9.10
N PRO A 16 12.11 -8.59 8.73
CA PRO A 16 12.20 -8.07 7.35
C PRO A 16 13.61 -7.59 7.03
N LYS A 17 14.35 -7.07 8.03
CA LYS A 17 15.71 -6.56 7.86
C LYS A 17 16.73 -7.70 7.66
N ASP A 18 16.62 -8.76 8.44
CA ASP A 18 17.55 -9.91 8.36
C ASP A 18 17.29 -10.73 7.10
N ILE A 19 16.02 -10.88 6.69
CA ILE A 19 15.66 -11.55 5.44
C ILE A 19 16.16 -10.74 4.23
N LEU A 20 16.11 -9.42 4.28
CA LEU A 20 16.65 -8.57 3.22
C LEU A 20 18.18 -8.58 3.16
N ALA A 21 18.86 -8.92 4.24
CA ALA A 21 20.30 -9.15 4.22
C ALA A 21 20.67 -10.39 3.40
N PHE A 22 19.70 -11.29 3.16
CA PHE A 22 19.90 -12.43 2.25
C PHE A 22 19.83 -11.96 0.80
N SER A 23 20.98 -11.93 0.14
CA SER A 23 21.19 -11.37 -1.20
C SER A 23 20.15 -11.79 -2.27
N PRO A 24 19.76 -13.08 -2.38
CA PRO A 24 18.75 -13.49 -3.36
C PRO A 24 17.37 -12.85 -3.12
N VAL A 25 16.94 -12.72 -1.88
CA VAL A 25 15.65 -12.10 -1.55
C VAL A 25 15.66 -10.62 -1.90
N PHE A 26 16.72 -9.92 -1.51
CA PHE A 26 16.90 -8.51 -1.88
C PHE A 26 16.87 -8.32 -3.39
N ALA A 27 17.59 -9.17 -4.15
CA ALA A 27 17.64 -9.12 -5.60
C ALA A 27 16.24 -9.37 -6.22
N CYS A 28 15.49 -10.34 -5.73
CA CYS A 28 14.14 -10.63 -6.21
C CYS A 28 13.18 -9.46 -5.94
N VAL A 29 13.13 -8.95 -4.72
CA VAL A 29 12.23 -7.84 -4.34
C VAL A 29 12.54 -6.59 -5.16
N THR A 30 13.80 -6.20 -5.25
CA THR A 30 14.22 -5.00 -5.99
C THR A 30 14.01 -5.16 -7.49
N LYS A 31 14.24 -6.35 -8.04
CA LYS A 31 14.03 -6.65 -9.46
C LYS A 31 12.55 -6.56 -9.83
N ILE A 32 11.68 -7.26 -9.09
CA ILE A 32 10.23 -7.24 -9.32
C ILE A 32 9.70 -5.81 -9.21
N ALA A 33 10.01 -5.14 -8.11
CA ALA A 33 9.54 -3.77 -7.88
C ALA A 33 10.06 -2.79 -8.94
N GLY A 34 11.32 -2.93 -9.36
CA GLY A 34 11.93 -2.10 -10.38
C GLY A 34 11.37 -2.31 -11.78
N ASP A 35 11.08 -3.53 -12.17
CA ASP A 35 10.56 -3.84 -13.50
C ASP A 35 9.09 -3.42 -13.63
N VAL A 36 8.26 -3.70 -12.64
CA VAL A 36 6.84 -3.26 -12.64
C VAL A 36 6.74 -1.73 -12.57
N ALA A 37 7.60 -1.06 -11.82
CA ALA A 37 7.59 0.41 -11.71
C ALA A 37 7.87 1.12 -13.04
N LYS A 38 8.55 0.47 -13.99
CA LYS A 38 8.80 1.00 -15.34
C LYS A 38 7.58 0.93 -16.26
N MET A 39 6.59 0.09 -15.94
CA MET A 39 5.38 -0.04 -16.74
C MET A 39 4.61 1.28 -16.77
N ARG A 40 4.01 1.60 -17.92
CA ARG A 40 3.21 2.80 -18.06
C ARG A 40 1.85 2.61 -17.38
N LEU A 41 1.47 3.54 -16.53
CA LEU A 41 0.10 3.69 -16.04
C LEU A 41 -0.67 4.53 -17.03
N LYS A 42 -1.80 4.02 -17.51
CA LYS A 42 -2.69 4.71 -18.43
C LYS A 42 -4.01 4.99 -17.73
N LEU A 43 -4.54 6.17 -17.95
CA LEU A 43 -5.90 6.49 -17.58
C LEU A 43 -6.81 6.09 -18.73
N VAL A 44 -7.75 5.21 -18.46
CA VAL A 44 -8.69 4.70 -19.47
C VAL A 44 -10.12 4.97 -19.06
N ALA A 45 -10.99 5.15 -20.04
CA ALA A 45 -12.44 5.16 -19.87
C ALA A 45 -13.01 3.84 -20.41
N ASP A 46 -13.91 3.25 -19.65
CA ASP A 46 -14.64 2.07 -20.08
C ASP A 46 -15.78 2.51 -21.00
N ASN A 47 -15.84 1.90 -22.18
CA ASN A 47 -16.91 2.12 -23.15
C ASN A 47 -18.06 1.13 -22.91
N PRO A 48 -19.30 1.44 -23.35
CA PRO A 48 -20.45 0.53 -23.23
C PRO A 48 -20.29 -0.80 -23.96
N ASP A 49 -19.40 -0.88 -24.93
CA ASP A 49 -19.06 -2.08 -25.70
C ASP A 49 -18.03 -3.00 -25.02
N GLY A 50 -17.57 -2.64 -23.80
CA GLY A 50 -16.55 -3.38 -23.05
C GLY A 50 -15.11 -3.10 -23.48
N THR A 51 -14.88 -2.17 -24.39
CA THR A 51 -13.54 -1.71 -24.74
C THR A 51 -13.07 -0.58 -23.83
N CYS A 52 -11.74 -0.38 -23.70
CA CYS A 52 -11.16 0.71 -22.96
C CYS A 52 -10.49 1.71 -23.90
N THR A 53 -10.82 2.99 -23.78
CA THR A 53 -10.16 4.06 -24.54
C THR A 53 -9.22 4.85 -23.64
N GLU A 54 -7.98 5.06 -24.09
CA GLU A 54 -7.02 5.89 -23.35
C GLU A 54 -7.49 7.36 -23.34
N ILE A 55 -7.55 7.94 -22.16
CA ILE A 55 -7.90 9.35 -21.97
C ILE A 55 -6.63 10.17 -22.15
N GLU A 56 -6.50 10.83 -23.30
CA GLU A 56 -5.37 11.75 -23.60
C GLU A 56 -5.60 13.15 -23.03
N ALA A 57 -6.84 13.50 -22.71
CA ALA A 57 -7.20 14.81 -22.20
C ALA A 57 -6.52 15.14 -20.86
N GLU A 58 -6.28 16.41 -20.59
CA GLU A 58 -5.82 16.88 -19.29
C GLU A 58 -6.85 16.49 -18.20
N SER A 59 -6.40 15.65 -17.29
CA SER A 59 -7.20 15.18 -16.16
C SER A 59 -6.41 15.38 -14.86
N PRO A 60 -7.05 15.84 -13.79
CA PRO A 60 -6.40 15.95 -12.49
C PRO A 60 -5.84 14.61 -12.00
N TYR A 61 -6.45 13.51 -12.41
CA TYR A 61 -6.01 12.16 -12.06
C TYR A 61 -4.71 11.77 -12.78
N ARG A 62 -4.50 12.23 -14.02
CA ARG A 62 -3.27 12.00 -14.76
C ARG A 62 -2.08 12.65 -14.07
N ALA A 63 -2.24 13.88 -13.63
CA ALA A 63 -1.19 14.62 -12.90
C ALA A 63 -0.78 13.87 -11.61
N VAL A 64 -1.74 13.29 -10.87
CA VAL A 64 -1.47 12.50 -9.67
C VAL A 64 -0.77 11.18 -10.01
N LEU A 65 -1.11 10.53 -11.12
CA LEU A 65 -0.44 9.30 -11.55
C LEU A 65 1.01 9.55 -11.99
N GLU A 66 1.30 10.69 -12.62
CA GLU A 66 2.65 11.06 -13.04
C GLU A 66 3.53 11.55 -11.88
N ARG A 67 2.94 12.32 -10.97
CA ARG A 67 3.62 12.88 -9.79
C ARG A 67 2.73 12.77 -8.55
N PRO A 68 2.72 11.60 -7.89
CA PRO A 68 1.81 11.32 -6.78
C PRO A 68 1.98 12.27 -5.58
N ASN A 69 3.20 12.74 -5.32
CA ASN A 69 3.47 13.68 -4.24
C ASN A 69 4.70 14.55 -4.53
N HIS A 70 5.10 15.40 -3.57
CA HIS A 70 6.16 16.38 -3.76
C HIS A 70 7.58 15.80 -3.78
N TYR A 71 7.78 14.58 -3.24
CA TYR A 71 9.11 13.95 -3.14
C TYR A 71 9.26 12.67 -3.99
N GLN A 72 8.17 12.17 -4.61
CA GLN A 72 8.20 10.97 -5.45
C GLN A 72 7.66 11.25 -6.85
N ASN A 73 8.34 10.72 -7.85
CA ASN A 73 7.77 10.54 -9.18
C ASN A 73 7.03 9.19 -9.27
N ARG A 74 6.33 8.95 -10.37
CA ARG A 74 5.57 7.71 -10.62
C ARG A 74 6.40 6.44 -10.38
N ILE A 75 7.64 6.39 -10.91
CA ILE A 75 8.47 5.17 -10.83
C ILE A 75 8.82 4.86 -9.38
N LYS A 76 9.31 5.84 -8.62
CA LYS A 76 9.64 5.68 -7.20
C LYS A 76 8.42 5.34 -6.36
N PHE A 77 7.27 5.92 -6.68
CA PHE A 77 6.02 5.64 -5.97
C PHE A 77 5.58 4.19 -6.18
N VAL A 78 5.52 3.70 -7.43
CA VAL A 78 5.14 2.32 -7.74
C VAL A 78 6.16 1.32 -7.19
N GLN A 79 7.45 1.65 -7.27
CA GLN A 79 8.51 0.83 -6.68
C GLN A 79 8.31 0.67 -5.17
N TRP A 80 8.05 1.77 -4.46
CA TRP A 80 7.81 1.76 -3.01
C TRP A 80 6.52 1.00 -2.65
N TRP A 81 5.47 1.18 -3.45
CA TRP A 81 4.22 0.42 -3.34
C TRP A 81 4.48 -1.09 -3.34
N LEU A 82 5.22 -1.57 -4.34
CA LEU A 82 5.50 -3.00 -4.49
C LEU A 82 6.45 -3.52 -3.42
N ILE A 83 7.46 -2.76 -3.05
CA ILE A 83 8.37 -3.12 -1.95
C ILE A 83 7.57 -3.30 -0.66
N SER A 84 6.71 -2.35 -0.31
CA SER A 84 5.84 -2.44 0.85
C SER A 84 4.96 -3.70 0.81
N LYS A 85 4.32 -3.97 -0.33
CA LYS A 85 3.47 -5.14 -0.54
C LYS A 85 4.25 -6.46 -0.42
N LEU A 86 5.43 -6.55 -1.01
CA LEU A 86 6.26 -7.75 -0.98
C LEU A 86 6.85 -8.01 0.41
N LEU A 87 7.28 -6.97 1.13
CA LEU A 87 7.91 -7.12 2.43
C LEU A 87 6.90 -7.29 3.58
N GLN A 88 5.82 -6.51 3.55
CA GLN A 88 4.86 -6.41 4.65
C GLN A 88 3.51 -7.09 4.34
N GLY A 89 3.32 -7.56 3.11
CA GLY A 89 2.04 -8.11 2.67
C GLY A 89 0.96 -7.06 2.41
N ASN A 90 1.19 -5.81 2.75
CA ASN A 90 0.23 -4.72 2.65
C ASN A 90 0.89 -3.45 2.12
N THR A 91 0.10 -2.68 1.37
CA THR A 91 0.44 -1.31 1.01
C THR A 91 -0.78 -0.43 1.25
N TYR A 92 -0.57 0.66 1.95
CA TYR A 92 -1.60 1.66 2.22
C TYR A 92 -1.20 2.98 1.56
N ALA A 93 -2.07 3.50 0.69
CA ALA A 93 -1.85 4.81 0.11
C ALA A 93 -2.96 5.78 0.55
N LEU A 94 -2.57 6.84 1.26
CA LEU A 94 -3.46 7.91 1.71
C LEU A 94 -3.77 8.84 0.55
N LYS A 95 -5.05 9.13 0.34
CA LYS A 95 -5.55 10.09 -0.63
C LYS A 95 -5.61 11.48 0.00
N ALA A 96 -4.78 12.40 -0.46
CA ALA A 96 -4.90 13.80 -0.08
C ALA A 96 -5.77 14.54 -1.10
N ARG A 97 -6.91 15.05 -0.62
CA ARG A 97 -7.92 15.73 -1.44
C ARG A 97 -7.82 17.25 -1.29
N ASP A 98 -8.25 17.95 -2.33
CA ASP A 98 -8.46 19.39 -2.28
C ASP A 98 -9.84 19.74 -1.70
N LYS A 99 -10.14 21.05 -1.64
CA LYS A 99 -11.45 21.57 -1.18
C LYS A 99 -12.64 21.08 -2.02
N SER A 100 -12.39 20.69 -3.27
CA SER A 100 -13.38 20.12 -4.19
C SER A 100 -13.47 18.60 -4.09
N ARG A 101 -12.85 17.99 -3.07
CA ARG A 101 -12.76 16.55 -2.86
C ARG A 101 -12.04 15.76 -3.96
N ILE A 102 -11.33 16.44 -4.86
CA ILE A 102 -10.52 15.80 -5.90
C ILE A 102 -9.20 15.35 -5.27
N VAL A 103 -8.78 14.10 -5.54
CA VAL A 103 -7.48 13.58 -5.10
C VAL A 103 -6.37 14.32 -5.85
N ARG A 104 -5.50 14.97 -5.11
CA ARG A 104 -4.36 15.74 -5.65
C ARG A 104 -3.02 15.13 -5.35
N LYS A 105 -2.92 14.32 -4.30
CA LYS A 105 -1.69 13.63 -3.92
C LYS A 105 -2.01 12.25 -3.37
N LEU A 106 -1.03 11.36 -3.48
CA LEU A 106 -1.04 10.04 -2.87
C LEU A 106 0.24 9.86 -2.05
N PHE A 107 0.10 9.34 -0.84
CA PHE A 107 1.21 9.07 0.06
C PHE A 107 1.18 7.61 0.48
N ILE A 108 2.25 6.87 0.23
CA ILE A 108 2.38 5.52 0.75
C ILE A 108 2.79 5.62 2.21
N LEU A 109 1.96 5.00 3.05
CA LEU A 109 2.18 4.93 4.49
C LEU A 109 3.00 3.68 4.85
N ASP A 110 3.71 3.75 5.96
CA ASP A 110 4.36 2.58 6.54
C ASP A 110 3.28 1.60 7.06
N PRO A 111 3.18 0.37 6.55
CA PRO A 111 2.17 -0.59 6.97
C PRO A 111 2.19 -0.92 8.46
N THR A 112 3.36 -0.81 9.11
CA THR A 112 3.49 -1.04 10.56
C THR A 112 2.80 0.03 11.41
N ARG A 113 2.48 1.17 10.78
CA ARG A 113 1.87 2.35 11.41
C ARG A 113 0.41 2.56 11.01
N VAL A 114 -0.18 1.59 10.30
CA VAL A 114 -1.57 1.59 9.88
C VAL A 114 -2.28 0.39 10.48
N THR A 115 -3.38 0.62 11.19
CA THR A 115 -4.18 -0.44 11.79
C THR A 115 -5.58 -0.42 11.18
N PRO A 116 -6.02 -1.47 10.47
CA PRO A 116 -7.40 -1.60 10.04
C PRO A 116 -8.31 -1.80 11.26
N LEU A 117 -9.45 -1.14 11.24
CA LEU A 117 -10.49 -1.20 12.27
C LEU A 117 -11.81 -1.55 11.59
N VAL A 118 -12.60 -2.39 12.26
CA VAL A 118 -13.95 -2.75 11.79
C VAL A 118 -14.94 -2.36 12.88
N THR A 119 -15.99 -1.65 12.51
CA THR A 119 -17.09 -1.33 13.43
C THR A 119 -18.02 -2.52 13.64
N ASP A 120 -18.87 -2.46 14.66
CA ASP A 120 -19.90 -3.48 14.90
C ASP A 120 -20.91 -3.59 13.72
N ALA A 121 -21.05 -2.54 12.92
CA ALA A 121 -21.86 -2.51 11.69
C ALA A 121 -21.14 -3.10 10.48
N GLY A 122 -19.83 -3.42 10.58
CA GLY A 122 -19.02 -3.96 9.48
C GLY A 122 -18.30 -2.90 8.64
N ASP A 123 -18.39 -1.61 8.99
CA ASP A 123 -17.69 -0.57 8.28
C ASP A 123 -16.19 -0.59 8.58
N VAL A 124 -15.37 -0.37 7.55
CA VAL A 124 -13.91 -0.42 7.65
C VAL A 124 -13.34 1.00 7.78
N TYR A 125 -12.48 1.17 8.76
CA TYR A 125 -11.71 2.37 9.02
C TYR A 125 -10.23 2.01 9.17
N TYR A 126 -9.36 3.02 9.07
CA TYR A 126 -7.93 2.86 9.29
C TYR A 126 -7.44 3.87 10.32
N ARG A 127 -6.79 3.37 11.37
CA ARG A 127 -6.05 4.21 12.31
C ARG A 127 -4.66 4.43 11.74
N LEU A 128 -4.31 5.68 11.54
CA LEU A 128 -3.02 6.12 11.03
C LEU A 128 -2.21 6.74 12.18
N SER A 129 -0.95 6.34 12.31
CA SER A 129 -0.02 6.99 13.24
C SER A 129 0.52 8.29 12.62
N PRO A 130 1.06 9.21 13.45
CA PRO A 130 1.61 10.47 12.96
C PRO A 130 2.70 10.26 11.91
N ASP A 131 2.64 11.02 10.82
CA ASP A 131 3.63 11.00 9.75
C ASP A 131 3.71 12.38 9.07
N ASN A 132 4.80 13.08 9.31
CA ASN A 132 5.01 14.42 8.78
C ASN A 132 5.15 14.49 7.27
N LEU A 133 5.61 13.40 6.61
CA LEU A 133 5.75 13.36 5.14
C LEU A 133 4.39 13.32 4.45
N SER A 134 3.43 12.64 5.02
CA SER A 134 2.05 12.58 4.53
C SER A 134 1.15 13.69 5.07
N GLY A 135 1.70 14.57 5.93
CA GLY A 135 0.98 15.69 6.52
C GLY A 135 0.04 15.30 7.67
N LEU A 136 0.37 14.21 8.36
CA LEU A 136 -0.37 13.72 9.53
C LEU A 136 0.38 14.08 10.82
N PRO A 137 0.11 15.23 11.47
CA PRO A 137 0.81 15.63 12.69
C PRO A 137 0.40 14.79 13.90
N GLU A 138 -0.79 14.21 13.88
CA GLU A 138 -1.39 13.43 14.96
C GLU A 138 -1.97 12.11 14.44
N ALA A 139 -2.22 11.18 15.36
CA ALA A 139 -2.91 9.95 15.02
C ALA A 139 -4.37 10.26 14.64
N VAL A 140 -4.82 9.72 13.53
CA VAL A 140 -6.18 9.94 13.00
C VAL A 140 -6.81 8.64 12.55
N VAL A 141 -8.14 8.56 12.70
CA VAL A 141 -8.94 7.47 12.13
C VAL A 141 -9.65 8.00 10.89
N VAL A 142 -9.44 7.32 9.77
CA VAL A 142 -10.01 7.69 8.47
C VAL A 142 -10.88 6.55 7.92
N PRO A 143 -11.95 6.85 7.17
CA PRO A 143 -12.75 5.81 6.51
C PRO A 143 -11.96 5.15 5.37
N ALA A 144 -12.37 3.94 4.99
CA ALA A 144 -11.75 3.18 3.91
C ALA A 144 -11.72 3.94 2.57
N SER A 145 -12.65 4.87 2.35
CA SER A 145 -12.70 5.70 1.14
C SER A 145 -11.46 6.60 0.95
N GLU A 146 -10.75 6.94 2.04
CA GLU A 146 -9.56 7.81 2.00
C GLU A 146 -8.26 7.01 1.84
N ILE A 147 -8.31 5.68 1.91
CA ILE A 147 -7.15 4.80 1.77
C ILE A 147 -7.32 3.95 0.51
N ILE A 148 -6.24 3.75 -0.22
CA ILE A 148 -6.11 2.64 -1.16
C ILE A 148 -5.33 1.56 -0.42
N HIS A 149 -6.01 0.47 -0.10
CA HIS A 149 -5.40 -0.68 0.54
C HIS A 149 -5.20 -1.77 -0.50
N ASP A 150 -3.94 -2.08 -0.81
CA ASP A 150 -3.55 -3.17 -1.69
C ASP A 150 -2.81 -4.23 -0.86
N LEU A 151 -3.40 -5.41 -0.79
CA LEU A 151 -2.87 -6.50 0.02
C LEU A 151 -2.38 -7.67 -0.84
N MET A 152 -1.40 -8.39 -0.32
CA MET A 152 -0.93 -9.65 -0.87
C MET A 152 -1.88 -10.78 -0.45
N CYS A 153 -1.47 -12.03 -0.41
CA CYS A 153 -2.32 -13.16 -0.05
C CYS A 153 -3.07 -12.98 1.29
N PRO A 154 -4.39 -12.77 1.33
CA PRO A 154 -5.16 -12.71 2.55
C PRO A 154 -5.44 -14.14 3.07
N LEU A 155 -4.50 -14.71 3.82
CA LEU A 155 -4.60 -16.11 4.28
C LEU A 155 -5.50 -16.27 5.50
N TRP A 156 -5.45 -15.33 6.44
CA TRP A 156 -6.12 -15.48 7.73
C TRP A 156 -7.20 -14.43 7.98
N HIS A 157 -7.04 -13.24 7.42
CA HIS A 157 -7.99 -12.15 7.59
C HIS A 157 -8.13 -11.35 6.27
N PRO A 158 -9.35 -11.00 5.83
CA PRO A 158 -9.58 -10.33 4.55
C PRO A 158 -8.95 -8.94 4.45
N LEU A 159 -8.64 -8.29 5.58
CA LEU A 159 -8.00 -6.96 5.63
C LEU A 159 -6.51 -7.02 5.98
N VAL A 160 -5.91 -8.20 6.04
CA VAL A 160 -4.49 -8.36 6.37
C VAL A 160 -3.83 -9.28 5.37
N GLY A 161 -2.99 -8.70 4.53
CA GLY A 161 -2.17 -9.44 3.57
C GLY A 161 -0.93 -10.03 4.25
N VAL A 162 -0.51 -11.19 3.77
CA VAL A 162 0.69 -11.87 4.23
C VAL A 162 1.79 -11.73 3.20
N SER A 163 2.99 -11.35 3.63
CA SER A 163 4.15 -11.28 2.77
C SER A 163 4.51 -12.66 2.20
N PRO A 164 4.87 -12.77 0.92
CA PRO A 164 5.39 -14.02 0.37
C PRO A 164 6.68 -14.49 1.04
N LEU A 165 7.38 -13.58 1.73
CA LEU A 165 8.61 -13.91 2.48
C LEU A 165 8.31 -14.66 3.79
N TYR A 166 7.06 -14.71 4.23
CA TYR A 166 6.66 -15.47 5.41
C TYR A 166 7.09 -16.95 5.32
N ALA A 167 6.89 -17.57 4.17
CA ALA A 167 7.30 -18.95 3.94
C ALA A 167 8.82 -19.15 3.99
N THR A 168 9.60 -18.14 3.58
CA THR A 168 11.07 -18.21 3.61
C THR A 168 11.63 -18.03 5.00
N ALA A 169 10.98 -17.21 5.84
CA ALA A 169 11.40 -17.03 7.24
C ALA A 169 11.27 -18.32 8.07
N VAL A 170 10.24 -19.10 7.78
CA VAL A 170 10.02 -20.41 8.46
C VAL A 170 11.00 -21.49 7.94
N SER A 171 11.49 -21.34 6.70
CA SER A 171 12.39 -22.32 6.06
C SER A 171 13.86 -22.04 6.30
N ALA A 172 14.22 -20.89 6.85
CA ALA A 172 15.61 -20.61 7.21
C ALA A 172 16.01 -21.54 8.36
N PRO A 173 17.07 -22.39 8.21
CA PRO A 173 17.52 -23.21 9.31
C PRO A 173 17.91 -22.27 10.46
N MET A 174 17.33 -22.46 11.62
CA MET A 174 17.83 -21.87 12.84
C MET A 174 19.23 -22.46 13.04
N GLY A 175 20.24 -21.70 12.62
CA GLY A 175 21.63 -22.07 12.80
C GLY A 175 21.90 -22.22 14.27
N SER A 176 22.19 -23.46 14.66
CA SER A 176 22.74 -23.86 15.94
C SER A 176 24.13 -23.28 16.13
#